data_43f2ce0e13b07a7c77f3052f1538020f
#
_entry.id   43f2ce0e13b07a7c77f3052f1538020f
#
_cell.length_a   1.000
_cell.length_b   1.000
_cell.length_c   1.000
_cell.angle_alpha   90.00
_cell.angle_beta   90.00
_cell.angle_gamma   90.00
#
_symmetry.space_group_name_H-M   'P 1'
#
loop_
_entity.id
_entity.type
_entity.pdbx_description
1 polymer ?
#
loop_
_entity_poly.entity_id
_entity_poly.type
_entity_poly.pdbx_seq_one_letter_code
_entity_poly.pdbx_strand_id
1 'polypeptide(L)'
;MNKKKVVFVCVHNSCRSQIAEALGNHLAGDVLECYSAGTETKPQINQDAVRIMKKLYNIDMEKNQYSKTYDKVPAPDIAISMGCDVGCPYIGRNFDYNWGLQDPTGGSDDAFMEVISVIEKNILNLKEKMSK
;
A
#
# COMPACT_ATOMS: atom_id res chain seq x y z
N MET A 1 18.10 10.61 11.20
CA MET A 1 18.33 10.10 9.84
C MET A 1 17.08 10.21 9.01
N ASN A 2 17.25 10.50 7.72
CA ASN A 2 16.11 10.63 6.83
C ASN A 2 15.56 9.26 6.47
N LYS A 3 14.25 9.11 6.60
CA LYS A 3 13.57 7.90 6.18
C LYS A 3 13.44 7.88 4.66
N LYS A 4 13.46 6.69 4.07
CA LYS A 4 13.16 6.55 2.65
C LYS A 4 11.66 6.69 2.43
N LYS A 5 11.28 7.45 1.41
CA LYS A 5 9.87 7.62 1.03
C LYS A 5 9.48 6.53 0.05
N VAL A 6 8.44 5.79 0.41
CA VAL A 6 7.93 4.68 -0.40
C VAL A 6 6.50 5.00 -0.79
N VAL A 7 6.17 4.86 -2.08
CA VAL A 7 4.79 4.97 -2.52
C VAL A 7 4.32 3.63 -3.08
N PHE A 8 3.17 3.18 -2.59
CA PHE A 8 2.51 1.97 -3.09
C PHE A 8 1.41 2.39 -4.06
N VAL A 9 1.39 1.84 -5.25
CA VAL A 9 0.51 2.29 -6.32
C VAL A 9 -0.38 1.15 -6.81
N CYS A 10 -1.68 1.43 -6.89
CA CYS A 10 -2.64 0.58 -7.60
C CYS A 10 -3.61 1.50 -8.33
N VAL A 11 -4.56 0.94 -9.11
CA VAL A 11 -5.40 1.78 -9.97
C VAL A 11 -6.27 2.74 -9.17
N HIS A 12 -7.03 2.23 -8.20
CA HIS A 12 -8.03 3.04 -7.48
C HIS A 12 -7.57 3.56 -6.12
N ASN A 13 -6.43 3.11 -5.63
CA ASN A 13 -5.93 3.49 -4.30
C ASN A 13 -6.99 3.29 -3.20
N SER A 14 -7.66 2.15 -3.22
CA SER A 14 -8.74 1.90 -2.26
C SER A 14 -8.54 0.64 -1.42
N CYS A 15 -7.73 -0.31 -1.84
CA CYS A 15 -7.55 -1.57 -1.13
C CYS A 15 -6.09 -1.93 -0.92
N ARG A 16 -5.45 -2.59 -1.90
CA ARG A 16 -4.09 -3.12 -1.72
C ARG A 16 -3.07 -2.06 -1.34
N SER A 17 -3.04 -0.94 -2.02
CA SER A 17 -2.07 0.12 -1.73
C SER A 17 -2.35 0.80 -0.40
N GLN A 18 -3.62 0.92 -0.01
CA GLN A 18 -3.97 1.48 1.31
C GLN A 18 -3.52 0.55 2.44
N ILE A 19 -3.71 -0.74 2.27
CA ILE A 19 -3.23 -1.74 3.24
C ILE A 19 -1.71 -1.65 3.36
N ALA A 20 -1.01 -1.55 2.23
CA ALA A 20 0.45 -1.45 2.23
C ALA A 20 0.94 -0.18 2.92
N GLU A 21 0.28 0.96 2.69
CA GLU A 21 0.63 2.20 3.39
C GLU A 21 0.47 2.03 4.90
N ALA A 22 -0.65 1.48 5.35
CA ALA A 22 -0.92 1.29 6.77
C ALA A 22 0.10 0.35 7.42
N LEU A 23 0.35 -0.80 6.80
CA LEU A 23 1.32 -1.76 7.33
C LEU A 23 2.74 -1.23 7.28
N GLY A 24 3.11 -0.54 6.20
CA GLY A 24 4.43 0.04 6.07
C GLY A 24 4.75 1.00 7.21
N ASN A 25 3.82 1.89 7.51
CA ASN A 25 4.01 2.85 8.59
C ASN A 25 3.93 2.19 9.97
N HIS A 26 3.15 1.12 10.10
CA HIS A 26 3.01 0.38 11.36
C HIS A 26 4.24 -0.50 11.66
N LEU A 27 4.73 -1.21 10.66
CA LEU A 27 5.80 -2.19 10.84
C LEU A 27 7.20 -1.61 10.58
N ALA A 28 7.31 -0.61 9.73
CA ALA A 28 8.59 -0.08 9.29
C ALA A 28 8.68 1.44 9.38
N GLY A 29 7.82 2.07 10.19
CA GLY A 29 7.76 3.51 10.32
C GLY A 29 9.03 4.15 10.88
N ASP A 30 9.90 3.37 11.48
CA ASP A 30 11.20 3.84 11.96
C ASP A 30 12.24 3.97 10.84
N VAL A 31 12.01 3.30 9.70
CA VAL A 31 12.94 3.28 8.57
C VAL A 31 12.31 3.90 7.32
N LEU A 32 11.02 3.72 7.14
CA LEU A 32 10.29 4.11 5.92
C LEU A 32 9.18 5.10 6.23
N GLU A 33 8.97 6.02 5.30
CA GLU A 33 7.83 6.93 5.31
C GLU A 33 6.95 6.49 4.14
N CYS A 34 5.81 5.87 4.44
CA CYS A 34 5.00 5.18 3.45
C CYS A 34 3.77 5.96 3.03
N TYR A 35 3.51 5.99 1.74
CA TYR A 35 2.37 6.64 1.10
C TYR A 35 1.73 5.67 0.12
N SER A 36 0.51 5.98 -0.32
CA SER A 36 -0.14 5.22 -1.37
C SER A 36 -0.85 6.16 -2.34
N ALA A 37 -1.04 5.71 -3.57
CA ALA A 37 -1.68 6.52 -4.59
C ALA A 37 -2.22 5.63 -5.71
N GLY A 38 -3.06 6.22 -6.56
CA GLY A 38 -3.58 5.54 -7.74
C GLY A 38 -3.68 6.50 -8.91
N THR A 39 -4.14 6.00 -10.05
CA THR A 39 -4.45 6.85 -11.20
C THR A 39 -5.87 7.40 -11.12
N GLU A 40 -6.72 6.72 -10.37
CA GLU A 40 -8.10 7.11 -10.11
C GLU A 40 -8.36 7.03 -8.62
N THR A 41 -9.42 7.69 -8.15
CA THR A 41 -9.80 7.65 -6.75
C THR A 41 -11.17 7.00 -6.58
N LYS A 42 -11.42 6.53 -5.35
CA LYS A 42 -12.74 6.09 -4.90
C LYS A 42 -13.19 7.06 -3.81
N PRO A 43 -14.51 7.20 -3.58
CA PRO A 43 -15.00 8.08 -2.52
C PRO A 43 -14.48 7.70 -1.13
N GLN A 44 -14.17 6.43 -0.92
CA GLN A 44 -13.66 5.97 0.38
C GLN A 44 -12.79 4.75 0.18
N ILE A 45 -11.98 4.46 1.20
CA ILE A 45 -11.16 3.25 1.24
C ILE A 45 -12.08 2.03 1.28
N ASN A 46 -11.65 0.91 0.72
CA ASN A 46 -12.41 -0.34 0.76
C ASN A 46 -12.78 -0.66 2.22
N GLN A 47 -14.07 -0.78 2.50
CA GLN A 47 -14.55 -0.90 3.88
C GLN A 47 -14.24 -2.27 4.50
N ASP A 48 -14.11 -3.30 3.69
CA ASP A 48 -13.66 -4.60 4.20
C ASP A 48 -12.20 -4.53 4.64
N ALA A 49 -11.37 -3.81 3.88
CA ALA A 49 -9.97 -3.59 4.27
C ALA A 49 -9.90 -2.81 5.59
N VAL A 50 -10.69 -1.76 5.73
CA VAL A 50 -10.75 -0.95 6.97
C VAL A 50 -11.11 -1.83 8.16
N ARG A 51 -12.15 -2.63 8.01
CA ARG A 51 -12.65 -3.52 9.08
C ARG A 51 -11.60 -4.56 9.48
N ILE A 52 -11.00 -5.21 8.51
CA ILE A 52 -10.04 -6.29 8.77
C ILE A 52 -8.74 -5.74 9.37
N MET A 53 -8.25 -4.61 8.88
CA MET A 53 -7.05 -3.98 9.44
C MET A 53 -7.28 -3.52 10.88
N LYS A 54 -8.47 -3.04 11.20
CA LYS A 54 -8.82 -2.69 12.59
C LYS A 54 -8.80 -3.94 13.47
N LYS A 55 -9.36 -5.04 12.98
CA LYS A 55 -9.43 -6.30 13.71
C LYS A 55 -8.04 -6.91 13.96
N LEU A 56 -7.20 -6.96 12.92
CA LEU A 56 -5.90 -7.64 12.99
C LEU A 56 -4.80 -6.82 13.65
N TYR A 57 -4.78 -5.51 13.42
CA TYR A 57 -3.68 -4.65 13.84
C TYR A 57 -4.12 -3.48 14.72
N ASN A 58 -5.42 -3.34 14.95
CA ASN A 58 -5.98 -2.19 15.66
C ASN A 58 -5.64 -0.86 14.96
N ILE A 59 -5.54 -0.88 13.64
CA ILE A 59 -5.26 0.30 12.82
C ILE A 59 -6.57 0.83 12.25
N ASP A 60 -6.86 2.10 12.50
CA ASP A 60 -7.99 2.79 11.86
C ASP A 60 -7.46 3.54 10.64
N MET A 61 -7.56 2.91 9.47
CA MET A 61 -7.02 3.47 8.23
C MET A 61 -7.67 4.79 7.85
N GLU A 62 -8.95 4.96 8.16
CA GLU A 62 -9.68 6.16 7.78
C GLU A 62 -9.27 7.40 8.57
N LYS A 63 -8.57 7.21 9.66
CA LYS A 63 -8.13 8.32 10.50
C LYS A 63 -7.05 9.17 9.81
N ASN A 64 -6.14 8.52 9.08
CA ASN A 64 -4.97 9.18 8.48
C ASN A 64 -4.84 8.98 6.98
N GLN A 65 -5.70 8.15 6.38
CA GLN A 65 -5.57 7.77 4.98
C GLN A 65 -6.84 8.07 4.20
N TYR A 66 -6.69 8.31 2.92
CA TYR A 66 -7.80 8.52 1.99
C TYR A 66 -7.36 8.15 0.58
N SER A 67 -8.31 7.84 -0.29
CA SER A 67 -8.01 7.51 -1.68
C SER A 67 -7.56 8.77 -2.42
N LYS A 68 -6.42 8.70 -3.12
CA LYS A 68 -5.83 9.87 -3.74
C LYS A 68 -5.02 9.48 -4.98
N THR A 69 -4.79 10.46 -5.84
CA THR A 69 -3.97 10.27 -7.02
C THR A 69 -2.50 10.54 -6.71
N TYR A 70 -1.63 10.08 -7.61
CA TYR A 70 -0.19 10.14 -7.42
C TYR A 70 0.34 11.58 -7.22
N ASP A 71 -0.31 12.55 -7.84
CA ASP A 71 0.11 13.96 -7.72
C ASP A 71 -0.07 14.54 -6.31
N LYS A 72 -0.77 13.81 -5.43
CA LYS A 72 -1.01 14.26 -4.05
C LYS A 72 0.03 13.76 -3.05
N VAL A 73 0.99 12.95 -3.49
CA VAL A 73 2.03 12.41 -2.61
C VAL A 73 3.39 12.96 -2.98
N PRO A 74 4.34 13.02 -2.03
CA PRO A 74 5.68 13.51 -2.35
C PRO A 74 6.40 12.55 -3.30
N ALA A 75 7.39 13.06 -4.02
CA ALA A 75 8.21 12.23 -4.91
C ALA A 75 8.88 11.13 -4.09
N PRO A 76 8.68 9.86 -4.45
CA PRO A 76 9.22 8.76 -3.65
C PRO A 76 10.66 8.43 -3.98
N ASP A 77 11.36 7.87 -3.01
CA ASP A 77 12.65 7.21 -3.24
C ASP A 77 12.42 5.83 -3.86
N ILE A 78 11.32 5.16 -3.48
CA ILE A 78 10.97 3.83 -3.94
C ILE A 78 9.51 3.82 -4.36
N ALA A 79 9.23 3.33 -5.57
CA ALA A 79 7.87 3.17 -6.08
C ALA A 79 7.56 1.69 -6.27
N ILE A 80 6.45 1.23 -5.71
CA ILE A 80 6.07 -0.18 -5.72
C ILE A 80 4.66 -0.32 -6.31
N SER A 81 4.55 -1.12 -7.37
CA SER A 81 3.26 -1.48 -7.95
C SER A 81 2.67 -2.66 -7.18
N MET A 82 1.40 -2.60 -6.88
CA MET A 82 0.71 -3.68 -6.17
C MET A 82 0.18 -4.77 -7.11
N GLY A 83 0.36 -4.57 -8.40
CA GLY A 83 -0.11 -5.49 -9.42
C GLY A 83 -1.25 -4.90 -10.24
N CYS A 84 -1.23 -5.11 -11.54
CA CYS A 84 -2.21 -4.55 -12.46
C CYS A 84 -2.55 -5.59 -13.52
N ASP A 85 -3.84 -5.82 -13.73
CA ASP A 85 -4.30 -6.81 -14.71
C ASP A 85 -4.09 -6.34 -16.16
N VAL A 86 -4.14 -5.03 -16.38
CA VAL A 86 -4.05 -4.44 -17.72
C VAL A 86 -2.86 -3.50 -17.84
N GLY A 87 -1.79 -3.80 -17.14
CA GLY A 87 -0.61 -2.97 -17.12
C GLY A 87 -0.67 -1.93 -16.00
N CYS A 88 0.48 -1.63 -15.44
CA CYS A 88 0.57 -0.68 -14.35
C CYS A 88 0.51 0.74 -14.88
N PRO A 89 -0.11 1.67 -14.13
CA PRO A 89 -0.15 3.07 -14.55
C PRO A 89 1.26 3.64 -14.60
N TYR A 90 1.49 4.52 -15.58
CA TYR A 90 2.76 5.23 -15.66
C TYR A 90 2.68 6.45 -14.73
N ILE A 91 3.60 6.53 -13.78
CA ILE A 91 3.62 7.59 -12.77
C ILE A 91 4.75 8.60 -13.01
N GLY A 92 5.35 8.61 -14.19
CA GLY A 92 6.46 9.50 -14.51
C GLY A 92 7.83 8.91 -14.20
N ARG A 93 7.86 7.68 -13.71
CA ARG A 93 9.10 6.94 -13.44
C ARG A 93 8.78 5.44 -13.45
N ASN A 94 9.82 4.62 -13.54
CA ASN A 94 9.66 3.17 -13.45
C ASN A 94 9.42 2.76 -12.00
N PHE A 95 8.68 1.65 -11.81
CA PHE A 95 8.54 1.05 -10.51
C PHE A 95 9.81 0.29 -10.15
N ASP A 96 10.23 0.41 -8.89
CA ASP A 96 11.38 -0.35 -8.38
C ASP A 96 11.00 -1.80 -8.11
N TYR A 97 9.75 -2.05 -7.72
CA TYR A 97 9.22 -3.38 -7.45
C TYR A 97 7.81 -3.49 -7.96
N ASN A 98 7.44 -4.69 -8.40
CA ASN A 98 6.05 -5.03 -8.70
C ASN A 98 5.71 -6.25 -7.85
N TRP A 99 4.85 -6.07 -6.86
CA TRP A 99 4.52 -7.16 -5.94
C TRP A 99 3.48 -8.12 -6.49
N GLY A 100 2.78 -7.76 -7.55
CA GLY A 100 1.89 -8.67 -8.25
C GLY A 100 0.80 -9.31 -7.41
N LEU A 101 0.18 -8.54 -6.52
CA LEU A 101 -0.81 -9.07 -5.58
C LEU A 101 -2.18 -9.22 -6.23
N GLN A 102 -2.92 -10.24 -5.81
CA GLN A 102 -4.31 -10.38 -6.20
C GLN A 102 -5.14 -9.28 -5.51
N ASP A 103 -6.19 -8.82 -6.20
CA ASP A 103 -7.10 -7.84 -5.63
C ASP A 103 -8.21 -8.58 -4.86
N PRO A 104 -8.26 -8.45 -3.52
CA PRO A 104 -9.25 -9.17 -2.73
C PRO A 104 -10.63 -8.49 -2.72
N THR A 105 -10.80 -7.35 -3.39
CA THR A 105 -12.06 -6.59 -3.40
C THR A 105 -13.23 -7.50 -3.80
N GLY A 106 -14.26 -7.51 -2.98
CA GLY A 106 -15.43 -8.37 -3.21
C GLY A 106 -15.24 -9.82 -2.77
N GLY A 107 -14.05 -10.19 -2.31
CA GLY A 107 -13.77 -11.54 -1.84
C GLY A 107 -14.07 -11.74 -0.36
N SER A 108 -13.76 -12.94 0.13
CA SER A 108 -13.95 -13.29 1.53
C SER A 108 -12.90 -12.65 2.43
N ASP A 109 -13.11 -12.71 3.73
CA ASP A 109 -12.12 -12.26 4.71
C ASP A 109 -10.81 -13.04 4.55
N ASP A 110 -10.89 -14.33 4.22
CA ASP A 110 -9.69 -15.14 4.00
C ASP A 110 -8.86 -14.60 2.82
N ALA A 111 -9.52 -14.13 1.76
CA ALA A 111 -8.82 -13.53 0.62
C ALA A 111 -8.08 -12.26 1.05
N PHE A 112 -8.71 -11.42 1.87
CA PHE A 112 -8.06 -10.22 2.43
C PHE A 112 -6.89 -10.59 3.33
N MET A 113 -7.08 -11.56 4.21
CA MET A 113 -6.04 -11.99 5.14
C MET A 113 -4.82 -12.56 4.42
N GLU A 114 -5.04 -13.29 3.33
CA GLU A 114 -3.94 -13.80 2.52
C GLU A 114 -3.13 -12.67 1.89
N VAL A 115 -3.79 -11.68 1.29
CA VAL A 115 -3.12 -10.53 0.69
C VAL A 115 -2.38 -9.72 1.76
N ILE A 116 -3.01 -9.49 2.91
CA ILE A 116 -2.39 -8.77 4.02
C ILE A 116 -1.12 -9.49 4.49
N SER A 117 -1.17 -10.81 4.60
CA SER A 117 -0.01 -11.62 5.00
C SER A 117 1.16 -11.47 4.03
N VAL A 118 0.89 -11.46 2.73
CA VAL A 118 1.94 -11.26 1.72
C VAL A 118 2.50 -9.84 1.79
N ILE A 119 1.65 -8.85 1.96
CA ILE A 119 2.09 -7.45 2.10
C ILE A 119 2.99 -7.31 3.33
N GLU A 120 2.59 -7.87 4.46
CA GLU A 120 3.37 -7.83 5.68
C GLU A 120 4.77 -8.41 5.47
N LYS A 121 4.84 -9.58 4.86
CA LYS A 121 6.13 -10.24 4.57
C LYS A 121 7.00 -9.37 3.67
N ASN A 122 6.41 -8.80 2.62
CA ASN A 122 7.16 -7.96 1.68
C ASN A 122 7.67 -6.68 2.35
N ILE A 123 6.86 -6.08 3.23
CA ILE A 123 7.27 -4.88 3.97
C ILE A 123 8.42 -5.19 4.92
N LEU A 124 8.38 -6.32 5.62
CA LEU A 124 9.45 -6.70 6.52
C LEU A 124 10.76 -6.96 5.77
N ASN A 125 10.67 -7.56 4.57
CA ASN A 125 11.84 -7.74 3.72
C ASN A 125 12.41 -6.41 3.24
N LEU A 126 11.53 -5.48 2.86
CA LEU A 126 11.95 -4.15 2.44
C LEU A 126 12.59 -3.38 3.59
N LYS A 127 12.00 -3.45 4.77
CA LYS A 127 12.56 -2.83 5.97
C LYS A 127 13.98 -3.32 6.22
N GLU A 128 14.21 -4.61 6.13
CA GLU A 128 15.53 -5.18 6.33
C GLU A 128 16.54 -4.64 5.34
N LYS A 129 16.18 -4.57 4.06
CA LYS A 129 17.05 -4.02 3.02
C LYS A 129 17.40 -2.55 3.27
N MET A 130 16.43 -1.78 3.73
CA MET A 130 16.61 -0.33 3.94
C MET A 130 17.31 -0.01 5.26
N SER A 131 17.41 -0.99 6.16
CA SER A 131 18.07 -0.82 7.47
C SER A 131 19.57 -1.04 7.41
N LYS A 132 20.06 -1.58 6.30
CA LYS A 132 21.48 -1.91 6.14
C LYS A 132 22.30 -0.74 5.63
#